data_d2337debd5517d4be98bbbd8010eff3a
#
_entry.id   d2337debd5517d4be98bbbd8010eff3a
#
_cell.length_a   1.000
_cell.length_b   1.000
_cell.length_c   1.000
_cell.angle_alpha   90.00
_cell.angle_beta   90.00
_cell.angle_gamma   90.00
#
_symmetry.space_group_name_H-M   'P 1'
#
loop_
_entity.id
_entity.type
_entity.pdbx_description
1 polymer ?
#
loop_
_entity_poly.entity_id
_entity_poly.type
_entity_poly.pdbx_seq_one_letter_code
_entity_poly.pdbx_strand_id
1 'polypeptide(L)'
;MKLRDIPIQRKIMTVILITCAIVLTLMCSAYMVFEYISFRNVTKVHVSTIAAVVASNSSAALAFDSQKDGVDILSALSEEKHIVAASLYKSDGKIFAKFPVYIQDSSVPSSPGEAGFYFSKGFLEGFQPVVQNGKILGMLYLKSDMQGLYEQLRHFAAIALFLIGSSLLIAYFLSHILQKSISQPILQLEETARRISEKGDYSVRAKKN
;
A
#
# COMPACT_ATOMS: atom_id res chain seq x y z
N MET A 1 30.93 21.68 6.18
CA MET A 1 31.44 21.07 7.43
C MET A 1 32.25 19.84 7.04
N LYS A 2 33.58 19.82 7.21
CA LYS A 2 34.43 18.70 6.80
C LYS A 2 34.29 17.56 7.82
N LEU A 3 33.94 16.37 7.36
CA LEU A 3 33.86 15.12 8.16
C LEU A 3 35.14 14.80 8.97
N ARG A 4 36.23 15.53 8.71
CA ARG A 4 37.57 15.33 9.31
C ARG A 4 37.69 15.75 10.77
N ASP A 5 36.85 16.68 11.24
CA ASP A 5 36.96 17.30 12.57
C ASP A 5 35.97 16.72 13.62
N ILE A 6 35.21 15.66 13.25
CA ILE A 6 34.24 15.03 14.13
C ILE A 6 34.90 13.90 14.92
N PRO A 7 34.72 13.80 16.25
CA PRO A 7 35.21 12.68 17.06
C PRO A 7 34.81 11.33 16.46
N ILE A 8 35.69 10.37 16.49
CA ILE A 8 35.52 9.00 15.94
C ILE A 8 34.20 8.39 16.40
N GLN A 9 33.82 8.60 17.66
CA GLN A 9 32.59 8.15 18.27
C GLN A 9 31.33 8.65 17.52
N ARG A 10 31.28 9.95 17.17
CA ARG A 10 30.16 10.53 16.42
C ARG A 10 30.11 10.02 14.98
N LYS A 11 31.27 9.74 14.36
CA LYS A 11 31.33 9.15 13.02
C LYS A 11 30.68 7.76 13.00
N ILE A 12 31.07 6.90 13.94
CA ILE A 12 30.51 5.55 14.05
C ILE A 12 29.01 5.60 14.30
N MET A 13 28.55 6.44 15.21
CA MET A 13 27.12 6.61 15.49
C MET A 13 26.33 7.07 14.25
N THR A 14 26.86 8.06 13.54
CA THR A 14 26.24 8.58 12.32
C THR A 14 26.14 7.51 11.24
N VAL A 15 27.21 6.72 11.04
CA VAL A 15 27.21 5.63 10.06
C VAL A 15 26.16 4.58 10.41
N ILE A 16 26.08 4.14 11.67
CA ILE A 16 25.08 3.17 12.13
C ILE A 16 23.66 3.69 11.89
N LEU A 17 23.38 4.93 12.31
CA LEU A 17 22.04 5.52 12.16
C LEU A 17 21.64 5.67 10.68
N ILE A 18 22.57 6.13 9.84
CA ILE A 18 22.32 6.27 8.40
C ILE A 18 22.07 4.89 7.76
N THR A 19 22.90 3.90 8.08
CA THR A 19 22.73 2.55 7.54
C THR A 19 21.38 1.95 7.95
N CYS A 20 21.02 2.06 9.23
CA CYS A 20 19.70 1.61 9.71
C CYS A 20 18.56 2.35 9.00
N ALA A 21 18.66 3.67 8.87
CA ALA A 21 17.65 4.47 8.19
C ALA A 21 17.48 4.08 6.71
N ILE A 22 18.58 3.86 5.99
CA ILE A 22 18.56 3.42 4.59
C ILE A 22 17.90 2.05 4.47
N VAL A 23 18.32 1.06 5.26
CA VAL A 23 17.79 -0.31 5.20
C VAL A 23 16.29 -0.32 5.52
N LEU A 24 15.87 0.37 6.59
CA LEU A 24 14.47 0.45 6.98
C LEU A 24 13.62 1.15 5.91
N THR A 25 14.12 2.23 5.32
CA THR A 25 13.41 2.95 4.26
C THR A 25 13.25 2.08 3.01
N LEU A 26 14.30 1.36 2.61
CA LEU A 26 14.24 0.44 1.47
C LEU A 26 13.24 -0.70 1.73
N MET A 27 13.25 -1.28 2.92
CA MET A 27 12.32 -2.36 3.30
C MET A 27 10.86 -1.87 3.30
N CYS A 28 10.60 -0.71 3.91
CA CYS A 28 9.26 -0.12 3.90
C CYS A 28 8.79 0.24 2.49
N SER A 29 9.68 0.77 1.64
CA SER A 29 9.35 1.10 0.25
C SER A 29 9.02 -0.15 -0.56
N ALA A 30 9.81 -1.22 -0.42
CA ALA A 30 9.55 -2.49 -1.09
C ALA A 30 8.21 -3.10 -0.64
N TYR A 31 7.91 -3.04 0.66
CA TYR A 31 6.64 -3.51 1.19
C TYR A 31 5.44 -2.70 0.66
N MET A 32 5.56 -1.37 0.60
CA MET A 32 4.50 -0.50 0.04
C MET A 32 4.20 -0.83 -1.44
N VAL A 33 5.24 -1.08 -2.23
CA VAL A 33 5.07 -1.49 -3.64
C VAL A 33 4.38 -2.86 -3.72
N PHE A 34 4.81 -3.81 -2.91
CA PHE A 34 4.18 -5.14 -2.85
C PHE A 34 2.69 -5.04 -2.46
N GLU A 35 2.38 -4.28 -1.43
CA GLU A 35 0.99 -4.08 -0.96
C GLU A 35 0.11 -3.43 -2.02
N TYR A 36 0.63 -2.41 -2.71
CA TYR A 36 -0.09 -1.77 -3.81
C TYR A 36 -0.44 -2.76 -4.94
N ILE A 37 0.52 -3.58 -5.35
CA ILE A 37 0.29 -4.58 -6.41
C ILE A 37 -0.69 -5.66 -5.93
N SER A 38 -0.51 -6.16 -4.71
CA SER A 38 -1.36 -7.18 -4.09
C SER A 38 -2.80 -6.69 -3.98
N PHE A 39 -3.02 -5.49 -3.45
CA PHE A 39 -4.35 -4.90 -3.34
C PHE A 39 -5.06 -4.79 -4.68
N ARG A 40 -4.36 -4.32 -5.73
CA ARG A 40 -4.94 -4.23 -7.07
C ARG A 40 -5.40 -5.59 -7.60
N ASN A 41 -4.61 -6.62 -7.39
CA ASN A 41 -4.96 -7.96 -7.85
C ASN A 41 -6.15 -8.52 -7.06
N VAL A 42 -6.15 -8.39 -5.74
CA VAL A 42 -7.25 -8.86 -4.87
C VAL A 42 -8.55 -8.12 -5.22
N THR A 43 -8.50 -6.80 -5.36
CA THR A 43 -9.68 -5.99 -5.73
C THR A 43 -10.21 -6.38 -7.10
N LYS A 44 -9.34 -6.60 -8.09
CA LYS A 44 -9.76 -7.05 -9.43
C LYS A 44 -10.48 -8.39 -9.38
N VAL A 45 -9.94 -9.37 -8.65
CA VAL A 45 -10.56 -10.68 -8.47
C VAL A 45 -11.91 -10.55 -7.75
N HIS A 46 -11.96 -9.79 -6.68
CA HIS A 46 -13.18 -9.57 -5.90
C HIS A 46 -14.30 -8.95 -6.75
N VAL A 47 -14.02 -7.83 -7.42
CA VAL A 47 -15.01 -7.14 -8.28
C VAL A 47 -15.44 -8.02 -9.46
N SER A 48 -14.52 -8.78 -10.07
CA SER A 48 -14.90 -9.71 -11.15
C SER A 48 -15.77 -10.85 -10.66
N THR A 49 -15.57 -11.34 -9.43
CA THR A 49 -16.44 -12.36 -8.82
C THR A 49 -17.83 -11.81 -8.54
N ILE A 50 -17.94 -10.62 -7.96
CA ILE A 50 -19.24 -9.95 -7.77
C ILE A 50 -19.94 -9.76 -9.12
N ALA A 51 -19.20 -9.27 -10.12
CA ALA A 51 -19.74 -9.08 -11.47
C ALA A 51 -20.29 -10.37 -12.07
N ALA A 52 -19.58 -11.49 -11.91
CA ALA A 52 -20.02 -12.79 -12.41
C ALA A 52 -21.32 -13.25 -11.72
N VAL A 53 -21.42 -13.08 -10.40
CA VAL A 53 -22.64 -13.42 -9.63
C VAL A 53 -23.81 -12.54 -10.05
N VAL A 54 -23.61 -11.23 -10.12
CA VAL A 54 -24.66 -10.28 -10.53
C VAL A 54 -25.10 -10.52 -11.98
N ALA A 55 -24.14 -10.77 -12.88
CA ALA A 55 -24.44 -11.10 -14.27
C ALA A 55 -25.28 -12.37 -14.39
N SER A 56 -24.92 -13.43 -13.62
CA SER A 56 -25.69 -14.67 -13.58
C SER A 56 -27.13 -14.44 -13.11
N ASN A 57 -27.30 -13.68 -12.02
CA ASN A 57 -28.61 -13.36 -11.46
C ASN A 57 -29.45 -12.47 -12.42
N SER A 58 -28.79 -11.60 -13.19
CA SER A 58 -29.47 -10.71 -14.15
C SER A 58 -29.93 -11.41 -15.43
N SER A 59 -29.55 -12.67 -15.65
CA SER A 59 -29.87 -13.39 -16.88
C SER A 59 -31.38 -13.55 -17.08
N ALA A 60 -32.14 -13.87 -16.03
CA ALA A 60 -33.58 -14.01 -16.08
C ALA A 60 -34.27 -12.64 -16.35
N ALA A 61 -33.82 -11.57 -15.68
CA ALA A 61 -34.36 -10.22 -15.88
C ALA A 61 -34.23 -9.77 -17.35
N LEU A 62 -33.05 -10.04 -17.97
CA LEU A 62 -32.87 -9.73 -19.39
C LEU A 62 -33.67 -10.62 -20.32
N ALA A 63 -33.77 -11.94 -19.99
CA ALA A 63 -34.51 -12.89 -20.83
C ALA A 63 -36.01 -12.60 -20.88
N PHE A 64 -36.58 -12.17 -19.74
CA PHE A 64 -38.01 -11.84 -19.62
C PHE A 64 -38.32 -10.35 -19.78
N ASP A 65 -37.33 -9.52 -20.10
CA ASP A 65 -37.43 -8.07 -20.27
C ASP A 65 -38.02 -7.36 -19.03
N SER A 66 -37.78 -7.91 -17.82
CA SER A 66 -38.23 -7.32 -16.55
C SER A 66 -37.25 -6.28 -16.03
N GLN A 67 -37.45 -5.03 -16.42
CA GLN A 67 -36.59 -3.91 -15.98
C GLN A 67 -36.60 -3.74 -14.46
N LYS A 68 -37.75 -4.00 -13.83
CA LYS A 68 -37.90 -3.93 -12.38
C LYS A 68 -36.94 -4.90 -11.69
N ASP A 69 -36.93 -6.18 -12.11
CA ASP A 69 -36.04 -7.19 -11.53
C ASP A 69 -34.58 -6.82 -11.77
N GLY A 70 -34.26 -6.25 -12.94
CA GLY A 70 -32.90 -5.74 -13.22
C GLY A 70 -32.47 -4.64 -12.25
N VAL A 71 -33.38 -3.69 -11.94
CA VAL A 71 -33.07 -2.64 -10.93
C VAL A 71 -32.94 -3.25 -9.53
N ASP A 72 -33.81 -4.17 -9.14
CA ASP A 72 -33.79 -4.80 -7.83
C ASP A 72 -32.48 -5.60 -7.63
N ILE A 73 -32.02 -6.33 -8.65
CA ILE A 73 -30.74 -7.05 -8.62
C ILE A 73 -29.57 -6.09 -8.48
N LEU A 74 -29.53 -5.00 -9.25
CA LEU A 74 -28.46 -4.01 -9.14
C LEU A 74 -28.50 -3.25 -7.82
N SER A 75 -29.67 -3.07 -7.21
CA SER A 75 -29.83 -2.39 -5.93
C SER A 75 -29.17 -3.16 -4.77
N ALA A 76 -29.03 -4.48 -4.89
CA ALA A 76 -28.26 -5.30 -3.92
C ALA A 76 -26.78 -4.89 -3.83
N LEU A 77 -26.25 -4.21 -4.86
CA LEU A 77 -24.89 -3.65 -4.83
C LEU A 77 -24.73 -2.49 -3.84
N SER A 78 -25.82 -1.98 -3.25
CA SER A 78 -25.75 -0.99 -2.17
C SER A 78 -25.01 -1.49 -0.92
N GLU A 79 -24.98 -2.80 -0.70
CA GLU A 79 -24.24 -3.41 0.40
C GLU A 79 -22.71 -3.42 0.16
N GLU A 80 -22.28 -3.27 -1.08
CA GLU A 80 -20.87 -3.22 -1.48
C GLU A 80 -20.35 -1.78 -1.48
N LYS A 81 -19.73 -1.38 -0.38
CA LYS A 81 -19.30 0.02 -0.11
C LYS A 81 -18.45 0.64 -1.21
N HIS A 82 -17.71 -0.18 -1.95
CA HIS A 82 -16.76 0.29 -2.96
C HIS A 82 -17.34 0.29 -4.37
N ILE A 83 -18.54 -0.24 -4.60
CA ILE A 83 -19.19 -0.16 -5.92
C ILE A 83 -19.95 1.15 -6.04
N VAL A 84 -19.44 2.04 -6.88
CA VAL A 84 -19.98 3.40 -7.05
C VAL A 84 -20.98 3.52 -8.21
N ALA A 85 -20.90 2.60 -9.18
CA ALA A 85 -21.84 2.55 -10.30
C ALA A 85 -21.93 1.15 -10.90
N ALA A 86 -23.12 0.80 -11.37
CA ALA A 86 -23.36 -0.38 -12.19
C ALA A 86 -24.38 -0.07 -13.28
N SER A 87 -24.27 -0.75 -14.42
CA SER A 87 -25.24 -0.63 -15.48
C SER A 87 -25.40 -1.96 -16.22
N LEU A 88 -26.64 -2.36 -16.45
CA LEU A 88 -26.98 -3.56 -17.22
C LEU A 88 -27.40 -3.14 -18.60
N TYR A 89 -26.82 -3.72 -19.64
CA TYR A 89 -27.11 -3.44 -21.04
C TYR A 89 -27.76 -4.64 -21.69
N LYS A 90 -28.71 -4.40 -22.57
CA LYS A 90 -29.26 -5.41 -23.49
C LYS A 90 -28.24 -5.77 -24.58
N SER A 91 -28.55 -6.80 -25.34
CA SER A 91 -27.73 -7.21 -26.50
C SER A 91 -27.69 -6.16 -27.63
N ASP A 92 -28.65 -5.23 -27.66
CA ASP A 92 -28.66 -4.08 -28.60
C ASP A 92 -27.80 -2.89 -28.12
N GLY A 93 -27.15 -3.02 -26.99
CA GLY A 93 -26.28 -2.01 -26.38
C GLY A 93 -27.02 -0.93 -25.58
N LYS A 94 -28.35 -0.98 -25.49
CA LYS A 94 -29.12 0.00 -24.71
C LYS A 94 -29.05 -0.32 -23.22
N ILE A 95 -29.05 0.73 -22.39
CA ILE A 95 -29.13 0.59 -20.94
C ILE A 95 -30.50 0.02 -20.56
N PHE A 96 -30.48 -1.07 -19.82
CA PHE A 96 -31.64 -1.77 -19.30
C PHE A 96 -31.95 -1.37 -17.86
N ALA A 97 -30.92 -1.34 -16.99
CA ALA A 97 -31.04 -0.90 -15.61
C ALA A 97 -29.73 -0.25 -15.19
N LYS A 98 -29.77 0.63 -14.17
CA LYS A 98 -28.59 1.29 -13.62
C LYS A 98 -28.65 1.43 -12.10
N PHE A 99 -27.50 1.48 -11.47
CA PHE A 99 -27.32 1.69 -10.04
C PHE A 99 -26.21 2.72 -9.80
N PRO A 100 -26.40 3.70 -8.90
CA PRO A 100 -27.68 4.09 -8.30
C PRO A 100 -28.72 4.52 -9.35
N VAL A 101 -30.03 4.37 -9.07
CA VAL A 101 -31.07 4.61 -10.03
C VAL A 101 -31.06 6.05 -10.63
N TYR A 102 -30.62 7.02 -9.81
CA TYR A 102 -30.50 8.44 -10.17
C TYR A 102 -29.12 8.86 -10.66
N ILE A 103 -28.23 7.90 -10.94
CA ILE A 103 -26.92 8.25 -11.49
C ILE A 103 -27.05 8.92 -12.84
N GLN A 104 -26.28 9.98 -13.09
CA GLN A 104 -26.27 10.64 -14.39
C GLN A 104 -25.76 9.69 -15.46
N ASP A 105 -26.38 9.72 -16.64
CA ASP A 105 -25.99 8.86 -17.76
C ASP A 105 -24.54 9.08 -18.22
N SER A 106 -23.99 10.28 -17.97
CA SER A 106 -22.58 10.59 -18.22
C SER A 106 -21.58 9.86 -17.29
N SER A 107 -22.06 9.27 -16.20
CA SER A 107 -21.23 8.56 -15.22
C SER A 107 -21.04 7.08 -15.54
N VAL A 108 -21.81 6.55 -16.47
CA VAL A 108 -21.72 5.20 -17.02
C VAL A 108 -21.47 5.26 -18.52
N PRO A 109 -20.78 4.29 -19.13
CA PRO A 109 -20.59 4.26 -20.58
C PRO A 109 -21.93 4.23 -21.32
N SER A 110 -22.04 4.98 -22.42
CA SER A 110 -23.25 4.99 -23.25
C SER A 110 -23.48 3.69 -24.02
N SER A 111 -22.45 2.89 -24.21
CA SER A 111 -22.49 1.58 -24.85
C SER A 111 -21.52 0.61 -24.13
N PRO A 112 -21.81 -0.71 -24.15
CA PRO A 112 -20.93 -1.69 -23.55
C PRO A 112 -19.59 -1.75 -24.29
N GLY A 113 -18.50 -1.95 -23.53
CA GLY A 113 -17.16 -2.19 -24.03
C GLY A 113 -16.83 -3.68 -24.08
N GLU A 114 -15.53 -3.97 -24.28
CA GLU A 114 -15.02 -5.35 -24.25
C GLU A 114 -15.09 -5.94 -22.83
N ALA A 115 -15.30 -7.26 -22.78
CA ALA A 115 -15.32 -7.98 -21.51
C ALA A 115 -13.97 -7.92 -20.80
N GLY A 116 -13.97 -7.65 -19.51
CA GLY A 116 -12.79 -7.57 -18.67
C GLY A 116 -12.78 -6.36 -17.77
N PHE A 117 -11.85 -6.36 -16.78
CA PHE A 117 -11.72 -5.29 -15.79
C PHE A 117 -10.35 -4.63 -15.91
N TYR A 118 -10.35 -3.29 -15.89
CA TYR A 118 -9.16 -2.46 -16.00
C TYR A 118 -9.21 -1.26 -15.05
N PHE A 119 -8.04 -0.78 -14.65
CA PHE A 119 -7.90 0.39 -13.79
C PHE A 119 -7.82 1.65 -14.64
N SER A 120 -8.71 2.60 -14.38
CA SER A 120 -8.79 3.89 -15.07
C SER A 120 -9.09 5.01 -14.08
N LYS A 121 -8.30 6.09 -14.10
CA LYS A 121 -8.53 7.33 -13.33
C LYS A 121 -8.82 7.12 -11.83
N GLY A 122 -8.20 6.13 -11.19
CA GLY A 122 -8.42 5.84 -9.77
C GLY A 122 -9.64 4.97 -9.46
N PHE A 123 -10.26 4.38 -10.49
CA PHE A 123 -11.34 3.41 -10.38
C PHE A 123 -10.93 2.09 -11.02
N LEU A 124 -11.52 1.01 -10.53
CA LEU A 124 -11.56 -0.27 -11.23
C LEU A 124 -12.90 -0.36 -11.93
N GLU A 125 -12.88 -0.42 -13.26
CA GLU A 125 -14.10 -0.50 -14.07
C GLU A 125 -13.97 -1.60 -15.12
N GLY A 126 -15.10 -2.13 -15.55
CA GLY A 126 -15.11 -3.14 -16.59
C GLY A 126 -16.46 -3.76 -16.87
N PHE A 127 -16.45 -4.71 -17.78
CA PHE A 127 -17.64 -5.34 -18.33
C PHE A 127 -17.59 -6.86 -18.13
N GLN A 128 -18.74 -7.42 -17.73
CA GLN A 128 -18.98 -8.84 -17.56
C GLN A 128 -20.15 -9.26 -18.46
N PRO A 129 -19.97 -10.24 -19.37
CA PRO A 129 -21.07 -10.72 -20.18
C PRO A 129 -22.12 -11.45 -19.33
N VAL A 130 -23.39 -11.19 -19.62
CA VAL A 130 -24.53 -11.90 -19.06
C VAL A 130 -24.88 -13.03 -20.02
N VAL A 131 -24.63 -14.26 -19.60
CA VAL A 131 -24.77 -15.45 -20.46
C VAL A 131 -25.85 -16.37 -19.90
N GLN A 132 -26.75 -16.88 -20.78
CA GLN A 132 -27.68 -17.92 -20.45
C GLN A 132 -27.68 -18.96 -21.57
N ASN A 133 -27.50 -20.23 -21.21
CA ASN A 133 -27.45 -21.35 -22.16
C ASN A 133 -26.46 -21.13 -23.32
N GLY A 134 -25.30 -20.52 -23.03
CA GLY A 134 -24.26 -20.24 -24.03
C GLY A 134 -24.53 -19.01 -24.91
N LYS A 135 -25.66 -18.33 -24.73
CA LYS A 135 -26.01 -17.10 -25.49
C LYS A 135 -25.80 -15.87 -24.64
N ILE A 136 -25.14 -14.84 -25.18
CA ILE A 136 -24.99 -13.54 -24.52
C ILE A 136 -26.31 -12.78 -24.63
N LEU A 137 -26.94 -12.49 -23.50
CA LEU A 137 -28.16 -11.71 -23.39
C LEU A 137 -27.92 -10.21 -23.23
N GLY A 138 -26.73 -9.85 -22.71
CA GLY A 138 -26.36 -8.48 -22.46
C GLY A 138 -25.00 -8.36 -21.79
N MET A 139 -24.69 -7.17 -21.29
CA MET A 139 -23.46 -6.87 -20.59
C MET A 139 -23.74 -6.17 -19.27
N LEU A 140 -23.02 -6.52 -18.24
CA LEU A 140 -23.01 -5.82 -16.96
C LEU A 140 -21.73 -4.97 -16.88
N TYR A 141 -21.88 -3.68 -16.64
CA TYR A 141 -20.80 -2.75 -16.28
C TYR A 141 -20.77 -2.59 -14.77
N LEU A 142 -19.57 -2.64 -14.19
CA LEU A 142 -19.32 -2.28 -12.79
C LEU A 142 -18.17 -1.28 -12.70
N LYS A 143 -18.33 -0.34 -11.77
CA LYS A 143 -17.32 0.64 -11.41
C LYS A 143 -17.13 0.65 -9.90
N SER A 144 -15.89 0.39 -9.46
CA SER A 144 -15.49 0.39 -8.05
C SER A 144 -14.46 1.47 -7.77
N ASP A 145 -14.59 2.14 -6.63
CA ASP A 145 -13.59 3.12 -6.19
C ASP A 145 -12.36 2.41 -5.55
N MET A 146 -11.31 3.21 -5.38
CA MET A 146 -10.06 2.77 -4.76
C MET A 146 -9.83 3.46 -3.40
N GLN A 147 -10.88 3.97 -2.77
CA GLN A 147 -10.73 4.71 -1.51
C GLN A 147 -10.15 3.83 -0.41
N GLY A 148 -10.59 2.58 -0.33
CA GLY A 148 -10.04 1.60 0.61
C GLY A 148 -8.52 1.42 0.48
N LEU A 149 -7.96 1.49 -0.74
CA LEU A 149 -6.51 1.46 -0.96
C LEU A 149 -5.81 2.65 -0.32
N TYR A 150 -6.31 3.86 -0.53
CA TYR A 150 -5.67 5.07 0.02
C TYR A 150 -5.74 5.11 1.54
N GLU A 151 -6.83 4.68 2.14
CA GLU A 151 -6.96 4.56 3.59
C GLU A 151 -5.97 3.53 4.16
N GLN A 152 -5.89 2.37 3.55
CA GLN A 152 -4.96 1.31 3.95
C GLN A 152 -3.50 1.76 3.82
N LEU A 153 -3.12 2.38 2.70
CA LEU A 153 -1.77 2.91 2.50
C LEU A 153 -1.41 3.99 3.51
N ARG A 154 -2.37 4.85 3.90
CA ARG A 154 -2.16 5.88 4.93
C ARG A 154 -1.89 5.26 6.30
N HIS A 155 -2.63 4.23 6.68
CA HIS A 155 -2.40 3.50 7.92
C HIS A 155 -1.02 2.82 7.93
N PHE A 156 -0.66 2.16 6.85
CA PHE A 156 0.68 1.55 6.72
C PHE A 156 1.80 2.59 6.77
N ALA A 157 1.64 3.73 6.10
CA ALA A 157 2.62 4.80 6.15
C ALA A 157 2.81 5.34 7.58
N ALA A 158 1.74 5.52 8.34
CA ALA A 158 1.81 5.95 9.73
C ALA A 158 2.54 4.91 10.62
N ILE A 159 2.21 3.62 10.47
CA ILE A 159 2.89 2.53 11.19
C ILE A 159 4.37 2.46 10.81
N ALA A 160 4.70 2.57 9.52
CA ALA A 160 6.08 2.55 9.04
C ALA A 160 6.90 3.71 9.62
N LEU A 161 6.35 4.92 9.64
CA LEU A 161 7.00 6.09 10.25
C LEU A 161 7.24 5.91 11.76
N PHE A 162 6.25 5.35 12.47
CA PHE A 162 6.40 5.03 13.89
C PHE A 162 7.50 3.98 14.13
N LEU A 163 7.54 2.91 13.33
CA LEU A 163 8.56 1.86 13.43
C LEU A 163 9.96 2.38 13.09
N ILE A 164 10.11 3.20 12.06
CA ILE A 164 11.38 3.83 11.71
C ILE A 164 11.84 4.73 12.85
N GLY A 165 10.97 5.59 13.37
CA GLY A 165 11.28 6.49 14.46
C GLY A 165 11.70 5.77 15.74
N SER A 166 10.96 4.75 16.16
CA SER A 166 11.28 3.95 17.34
C SER A 166 12.58 3.16 17.18
N SER A 167 12.81 2.58 16.00
CA SER A 167 14.05 1.85 15.69
C SER A 167 15.28 2.76 15.72
N LEU A 168 15.19 3.97 15.17
CA LEU A 168 16.27 4.95 15.22
C LEU A 168 16.54 5.43 16.65
N LEU A 169 15.49 5.61 17.46
CA LEU A 169 15.63 5.91 18.89
C LEU A 169 16.39 4.81 19.64
N ILE A 170 15.99 3.56 19.45
CA ILE A 170 16.66 2.40 20.06
C ILE A 170 18.11 2.34 19.60
N ALA A 171 18.37 2.48 18.29
CA ALA A 171 19.73 2.48 17.75
C ALA A 171 20.59 3.61 18.33
N TYR A 172 20.01 4.80 18.52
CA TYR A 172 20.67 5.92 19.16
C TYR A 172 21.07 5.61 20.62
N PHE A 173 20.14 5.12 21.44
CA PHE A 173 20.41 4.77 22.82
C PHE A 173 21.45 3.65 22.94
N LEU A 174 21.31 2.60 22.13
CA LEU A 174 22.23 1.48 22.12
C LEU A 174 23.65 1.91 21.71
N SER A 175 23.76 2.74 20.68
CA SER A 175 25.00 3.32 20.22
C SER A 175 25.64 4.20 21.29
N HIS A 176 24.84 4.97 22.03
CA HIS A 176 25.33 5.82 23.12
C HIS A 176 25.90 4.98 24.29
N ILE A 177 25.21 3.90 24.67
CA ILE A 177 25.66 2.97 25.73
C ILE A 177 26.96 2.28 25.32
N LEU A 178 27.02 1.75 24.10
CA LEU A 178 28.21 1.08 23.57
C LEU A 178 29.44 2.01 23.50
N GLN A 179 29.25 3.26 23.10
CA GLN A 179 30.30 4.27 23.07
C GLN A 179 30.89 4.52 24.46
N LYS A 180 30.02 4.61 25.49
CA LYS A 180 30.44 4.83 26.85
C LYS A 180 31.18 3.64 27.44
N SER A 181 30.76 2.41 27.11
CA SER A 181 31.34 1.17 27.64
C SER A 181 32.63 0.72 26.95
N ILE A 182 32.81 0.99 25.68
CA ILE A 182 33.91 0.42 24.87
C ILE A 182 34.87 1.50 24.38
N SER A 183 34.38 2.59 23.83
CA SER A 183 35.21 3.59 23.17
C SER A 183 35.98 4.48 24.16
N GLN A 184 35.43 4.81 25.33
CA GLN A 184 36.10 5.62 26.32
C GLN A 184 37.32 4.95 26.95
N PRO A 185 37.24 3.67 27.38
CA PRO A 185 38.43 2.97 27.92
C PRO A 185 39.54 2.85 26.89
N ILE A 186 39.24 2.59 25.63
CA ILE A 186 40.27 2.45 24.57
C ILE A 186 40.97 3.77 24.32
N LEU A 187 40.29 4.89 24.28
CA LEU A 187 40.89 6.23 24.11
C LEU A 187 41.77 6.61 25.31
N GLN A 188 41.38 6.24 26.53
CA GLN A 188 42.17 6.48 27.72
C GLN A 188 43.48 5.65 27.70
N LEU A 189 43.42 4.41 27.20
CA LEU A 189 44.62 3.59 27.02
C LEU A 189 45.57 4.14 25.95
N GLU A 190 44.98 4.65 24.82
CA GLU A 190 45.77 5.28 23.76
C GLU A 190 46.45 6.57 24.27
N GLU A 191 45.73 7.41 25.01
CA GLU A 191 46.32 8.64 25.59
C GLU A 191 47.39 8.34 26.62
N THR A 192 47.21 7.30 27.44
CA THR A 192 48.20 6.86 28.41
C THR A 192 49.43 6.30 27.71
N ALA A 193 49.27 5.46 26.71
CA ALA A 193 50.37 4.92 25.91
C ALA A 193 51.14 6.03 25.18
N ARG A 194 50.46 7.02 24.65
CA ARG A 194 51.07 8.17 23.99
C ARG A 194 51.87 9.04 24.95
N ARG A 195 51.34 9.29 26.14
CA ARG A 195 52.08 10.04 27.20
C ARG A 195 53.35 9.34 27.63
N ILE A 196 53.32 8.01 27.77
CA ILE A 196 54.47 7.20 28.07
C ILE A 196 55.49 7.29 26.94
N SER A 197 55.05 7.20 25.68
CA SER A 197 55.96 7.21 24.52
C SER A 197 56.56 8.59 24.24
N GLU A 198 55.82 9.70 24.45
CA GLU A 198 56.28 11.06 24.13
C GLU A 198 57.11 11.70 25.29
N LYS A 199 56.82 11.32 26.54
CA LYS A 199 57.45 11.98 27.71
C LYS A 199 58.38 11.08 28.55
N GLY A 200 58.51 9.80 28.21
CA GLY A 200 59.31 8.85 28.96
C GLY A 200 58.90 8.68 30.45
N ASP A 201 57.69 9.10 30.78
CA ASP A 201 57.15 9.08 32.14
C ASP A 201 56.46 7.75 32.43
N TYR A 202 57.11 6.83 33.05
CA TYR A 202 56.62 5.51 33.44
C TYR A 202 55.84 5.51 34.76
N SER A 203 55.60 6.67 35.37
CA SER A 203 54.87 6.79 36.63
C SER A 203 53.36 6.76 36.49
N VAL A 204 52.84 6.91 35.25
CA VAL A 204 51.42 6.98 34.97
C VAL A 204 50.80 5.57 34.88
N ARG A 205 49.99 5.19 35.85
CA ARG A 205 49.22 3.93 35.82
C ARG A 205 47.79 4.17 35.28
N ALA A 206 47.31 3.28 34.40
CA ALA A 206 45.93 3.28 33.97
C ALA A 206 45.00 3.08 35.16
N LYS A 207 43.98 3.94 35.30
CA LYS A 207 42.96 3.81 36.33
C LYS A 207 42.05 2.61 35.99
N LYS A 208 42.03 1.61 36.87
CA LYS A 208 41.15 0.46 36.76
C LYS A 208 39.74 0.92 37.23
N ASN A 209 38.77 0.94 36.33
CA ASN A 209 37.37 1.08 36.70
C ASN A 209 36.75 -0.26 37.01
#